data_cb1a2c8daf5186165f45008eeaf743a5
#
_entry.id   cb1a2c8daf5186165f45008eeaf743a5
#
_cell.length_a   1.000
_cell.length_b   1.000
_cell.length_c   1.000
_cell.angle_alpha   90.00
_cell.angle_beta   90.00
_cell.angle_gamma   90.00
#
_symmetry.space_group_name_H-M   'P 1'
#
loop_
_entity.id
_entity.type
_entity.pdbx_description
1 polymer ?
#
loop_
_entity_poly.entity_id
_entity_poly.type
_entity_poly.pdbx_seq_one_letter_code
_entity_poly.pdbx_strand_id
1 'polypeptide(L)'
;MSSKTTGSRARQACGVAGFDASELLSADDHVTKLGEIRIVDTTCRDGEQMPGISFTMEEKLEIARRLEHIGVEQLETFATYNDSDRRCAKLLKAQAKSMSIMGWNRMVKADIEDSIAHDVDAVSISTDTSDMALQHKLKITRAQQLERLMDCVSFAKDHGVYVCFNAGDATRTDVDYLIEFARAGKAAGGDRFRICDTVGVLTPATSKKLVSRVMSKVDIDIEFHAHNDFGLAIANALAACEAAAAFEDRTLWVSTTVNGLGERAGNVPIEVFIMNLHKHYGVDKYRTEHILPLCKHVEKASGLEIPLNYPVVGGNMFTHKSGIHVDGVLKNPQLYEAFDPAKLGMQRKIALGKHSGKASIKHKLDQLGLSAGSDEIERMRLEVSRVGEATKRNLTDDEFLSIYRAVVGSDKRPSEVGLVGHGAKRRG
;
A
#
# COMPACT_ATOMS: atom_id res chain seq x y z
N MET A 1 1.41 4.56 -49.96
CA MET A 1 0.82 5.71 -49.25
C MET A 1 -0.26 5.17 -48.35
N SER A 2 -0.25 5.17 -47.07
CA SER A 2 0.41 5.88 -45.99
C SER A 2 0.22 5.06 -44.72
N SER A 3 1.26 4.57 -44.10
CA SER A 3 1.20 3.96 -42.79
C SER A 3 2.13 4.75 -41.85
N LYS A 4 1.61 5.74 -41.21
CA LYS A 4 2.27 6.46 -40.11
C LYS A 4 1.19 7.07 -39.24
N THR A 5 0.76 6.40 -38.17
CA THR A 5 0.18 7.03 -36.96
C THR A 5 -0.18 5.97 -35.91
N THR A 6 0.78 5.17 -35.42
CA THR A 6 0.59 4.32 -34.24
C THR A 6 1.69 4.46 -33.17
N GLY A 7 2.61 5.42 -33.36
CA GLY A 7 3.79 5.55 -32.49
C GLY A 7 3.68 6.50 -31.30
N SER A 8 2.56 7.19 -31.06
CA SER A 8 2.55 8.31 -30.08
C SER A 8 1.77 8.07 -28.79
N ARG A 9 1.03 6.97 -28.66
CA ARG A 9 0.24 6.66 -27.44
C ARG A 9 0.93 5.72 -26.44
N ALA A 10 1.95 4.98 -26.87
CA ALA A 10 2.68 4.06 -25.97
C ALA A 10 3.70 4.74 -25.02
N ARG A 11 4.07 6.01 -25.29
CA ARG A 11 5.10 6.72 -24.53
C ARG A 11 4.64 7.34 -23.19
N GLN A 12 3.36 7.26 -22.86
CA GLN A 12 2.81 7.89 -21.64
C GLN A 12 2.63 6.94 -20.44
N ALA A 13 2.86 5.66 -20.58
CA ALA A 13 2.54 4.66 -19.55
C ALA A 13 3.63 4.44 -18.49
N CYS A 14 4.89 4.78 -18.75
CA CYS A 14 5.93 4.71 -17.72
C CYS A 14 6.20 6.12 -17.17
N GLY A 15 5.49 6.49 -16.12
CA GLY A 15 5.40 7.85 -15.60
C GLY A 15 6.66 8.39 -14.90
N VAL A 16 7.87 7.96 -15.26
CA VAL A 16 9.13 8.58 -14.86
C VAL A 16 9.63 9.37 -16.07
N ALA A 17 9.72 10.70 -15.97
CA ALA A 17 10.24 11.52 -17.04
C ALA A 17 11.64 11.05 -17.47
N GLY A 18 11.78 10.68 -18.75
CA GLY A 18 13.05 10.26 -19.31
C GLY A 18 13.41 8.78 -19.18
N PHE A 19 12.57 7.94 -18.54
CA PHE A 19 12.78 6.49 -18.52
C PHE A 19 11.78 5.79 -19.44
N ASP A 20 12.28 5.09 -20.44
CA ASP A 20 11.49 4.26 -21.34
C ASP A 20 11.82 2.78 -21.08
N ALA A 21 10.95 2.08 -20.33
CA ALA A 21 11.14 0.68 -20.03
C ALA A 21 11.08 -0.24 -21.28
N SER A 22 10.49 0.23 -22.37
CA SER A 22 10.41 -0.54 -23.61
C SER A 22 11.76 -0.79 -24.26
N GLU A 23 12.77 0.02 -23.93
CA GLU A 23 14.16 -0.21 -24.38
C GLU A 23 14.84 -1.37 -23.65
N LEU A 24 14.35 -1.72 -22.46
CA LEU A 24 14.96 -2.74 -21.59
C LEU A 24 14.20 -4.06 -21.59
N LEU A 25 12.93 -4.05 -21.98
CA LEU A 25 12.06 -5.20 -21.94
C LEU A 25 11.67 -5.63 -23.36
N SER A 26 11.57 -6.93 -23.59
CA SER A 26 10.94 -7.42 -24.81
C SER A 26 9.45 -7.03 -24.83
N ALA A 27 8.84 -6.99 -26.01
CA ALA A 27 7.41 -6.66 -26.13
C ALA A 27 6.51 -7.59 -25.30
N ASP A 28 6.96 -8.83 -25.09
CA ASP A 28 6.24 -9.84 -24.31
C ASP A 28 6.41 -9.68 -22.78
N ASP A 29 7.46 -8.97 -22.34
CA ASP A 29 7.76 -8.74 -20.92
C ASP A 29 7.18 -7.42 -20.41
N HIS A 30 6.77 -6.51 -21.28
CA HIS A 30 6.32 -5.18 -20.94
C HIS A 30 4.79 -5.10 -20.79
N VAL A 31 4.28 -5.30 -19.58
CA VAL A 31 2.87 -5.09 -19.26
C VAL A 31 2.62 -3.60 -18.98
N THR A 32 2.02 -2.90 -19.93
CA THR A 32 1.69 -1.47 -19.81
C THR A 32 0.30 -1.22 -19.26
N LYS A 33 -0.59 -2.22 -19.30
CA LYS A 33 -1.98 -2.13 -18.85
C LYS A 33 -2.35 -3.38 -18.08
N LEU A 34 -2.77 -3.20 -16.86
CA LEU A 34 -3.32 -4.26 -16.04
C LEU A 34 -4.79 -4.53 -16.42
N GLY A 35 -5.27 -5.75 -16.14
CA GLY A 35 -6.69 -6.07 -16.11
C GLY A 35 -7.41 -5.41 -14.93
N GLU A 36 -8.59 -5.90 -14.58
CA GLU A 36 -9.31 -5.43 -13.40
C GLU A 36 -8.57 -5.86 -12.13
N ILE A 37 -8.09 -4.88 -11.38
CA ILE A 37 -7.42 -5.09 -10.09
C ILE A 37 -8.33 -4.54 -8.98
N ARG A 38 -8.53 -5.31 -7.91
CA ARG A 38 -9.26 -4.91 -6.71
C ARG A 38 -8.45 -5.16 -5.45
N ILE A 39 -8.76 -4.43 -4.40
CA ILE A 39 -8.08 -4.53 -3.10
C ILE A 39 -9.03 -5.12 -2.07
N VAL A 40 -8.51 -6.12 -1.32
CA VAL A 40 -9.06 -6.55 -0.05
C VAL A 40 -8.14 -6.04 1.04
N ASP A 41 -8.62 -5.16 1.89
CA ASP A 41 -7.83 -4.77 3.06
C ASP A 41 -8.07 -5.74 4.21
N THR A 42 -7.00 -6.24 4.79
CA THR A 42 -7.00 -7.21 5.88
C THR A 42 -6.41 -6.65 7.18
N THR A 43 -6.33 -5.33 7.31
CA THR A 43 -5.79 -4.66 8.51
C THR A 43 -6.53 -5.08 9.78
N CYS A 44 -7.87 -5.18 9.70
CA CYS A 44 -8.72 -5.58 10.82
C CYS A 44 -8.78 -7.11 11.04
N ARG A 45 -7.99 -7.89 10.31
CA ARG A 45 -7.88 -9.35 10.47
C ARG A 45 -6.41 -9.75 10.62
N ASP A 46 -5.63 -9.78 9.51
CA ASP A 46 -4.22 -10.19 9.53
C ASP A 46 -3.32 -9.15 10.18
N GLY A 47 -3.61 -7.86 9.95
CA GLY A 47 -2.90 -6.77 10.62
C GLY A 47 -3.00 -6.85 12.13
N GLU A 48 -4.17 -7.22 12.66
CA GLU A 48 -4.40 -7.39 14.10
C GLU A 48 -3.78 -8.69 14.66
N GLN A 49 -3.37 -9.63 13.82
CA GLN A 49 -2.63 -10.82 14.25
C GLN A 49 -1.15 -10.54 14.53
N MET A 50 -0.67 -9.34 14.25
CA MET A 50 0.69 -8.93 14.62
C MET A 50 0.82 -8.88 16.13
N PRO A 51 1.86 -9.53 16.73
CA PRO A 51 2.07 -9.49 18.16
C PRO A 51 2.16 -8.05 18.70
N GLY A 52 1.37 -7.75 19.73
CA GLY A 52 1.31 -6.43 20.36
C GLY A 52 0.29 -5.47 19.77
N ILE A 53 -0.47 -5.87 18.73
CA ILE A 53 -1.56 -5.07 18.17
C ILE A 53 -2.92 -5.65 18.55
N SER A 54 -3.83 -4.77 18.94
CA SER A 54 -5.25 -5.05 19.10
C SER A 54 -6.03 -3.76 18.89
N PHE A 55 -6.97 -3.77 17.95
CA PHE A 55 -7.80 -2.60 17.67
C PHE A 55 -9.12 -2.66 18.45
N THR A 56 -9.53 -1.52 18.99
CA THR A 56 -10.90 -1.37 19.50
C THR A 56 -11.91 -1.40 18.35
N MET A 57 -13.16 -1.63 18.69
CA MET A 57 -14.26 -1.60 17.71
C MET A 57 -14.33 -0.23 17.01
N GLU A 58 -14.19 0.86 17.75
CA GLU A 58 -14.20 2.23 17.22
C GLU A 58 -13.05 2.48 16.23
N GLU A 59 -11.86 1.94 16.51
CA GLU A 59 -10.72 2.02 15.61
C GLU A 59 -10.95 1.22 14.33
N LYS A 60 -11.51 0.00 14.41
CA LYS A 60 -11.88 -0.80 13.23
C LYS A 60 -12.92 -0.08 12.37
N LEU A 61 -13.92 0.52 12.97
CA LEU A 61 -14.95 1.31 12.24
C LEU A 61 -14.33 2.53 11.54
N GLU A 62 -13.41 3.24 12.18
CA GLU A 62 -12.75 4.38 11.57
C GLU A 62 -11.75 3.97 10.49
N ILE A 63 -11.01 2.86 10.65
CA ILE A 63 -10.17 2.27 9.59
C ILE A 63 -11.03 1.95 8.37
N ALA A 64 -12.14 1.24 8.56
CA ALA A 64 -13.08 0.89 7.49
C ALA A 64 -13.60 2.12 6.74
N ARG A 65 -14.04 3.15 7.48
CA ARG A 65 -14.52 4.41 6.90
C ARG A 65 -13.45 5.09 6.04
N ARG A 66 -12.19 5.08 6.48
CA ARG A 66 -11.07 5.68 5.73
C ARG A 66 -10.70 4.86 4.50
N LEU A 67 -10.72 3.53 4.59
CA LEU A 67 -10.52 2.64 3.45
C LEU A 67 -11.60 2.86 2.38
N GLU A 68 -12.86 2.96 2.79
CA GLU A 68 -13.96 3.27 1.87
C GLU A 68 -13.80 4.65 1.21
N HIS A 69 -13.29 5.65 1.94
CA HIS A 69 -12.98 6.97 1.37
C HIS A 69 -11.87 6.91 0.32
N ILE A 70 -10.91 5.98 0.42
CA ILE A 70 -9.91 5.75 -0.62
C ILE A 70 -10.55 5.11 -1.84
N GLY A 71 -11.58 4.30 -1.65
CA GLY A 71 -12.27 3.52 -2.70
C GLY A 71 -11.85 2.04 -2.71
N VAL A 72 -11.40 1.52 -1.55
CA VAL A 72 -11.10 0.09 -1.38
C VAL A 72 -12.38 -0.72 -1.50
N GLU A 73 -12.31 -1.83 -2.24
CA GLU A 73 -13.49 -2.60 -2.61
C GLU A 73 -13.99 -3.52 -1.52
N GLN A 74 -13.08 -4.06 -0.69
CA GLN A 74 -13.48 -5.03 0.35
C GLN A 74 -12.61 -4.90 1.61
N LEU A 75 -13.21 -5.08 2.78
CA LEU A 75 -12.54 -5.23 4.07
C LEU A 75 -12.75 -6.64 4.60
N GLU A 76 -11.68 -7.33 4.98
CA GLU A 76 -11.74 -8.60 5.71
C GLU A 76 -11.59 -8.37 7.21
N THR A 77 -12.46 -8.98 8.00
CA THR A 77 -12.46 -8.90 9.47
C THR A 77 -12.76 -10.26 10.09
N PHE A 78 -12.50 -10.41 11.38
CA PHE A 78 -13.05 -11.52 12.14
C PHE A 78 -14.53 -11.27 12.41
N ALA A 79 -15.36 -12.28 12.15
CA ALA A 79 -16.80 -12.25 12.43
C ALA A 79 -17.24 -13.32 13.45
N THR A 80 -16.32 -14.21 13.85
CA THR A 80 -16.65 -15.40 14.64
C THR A 80 -15.79 -15.61 15.89
N TYR A 81 -14.74 -14.79 16.11
CA TYR A 81 -13.73 -15.08 17.12
C TYR A 81 -14.25 -14.87 18.55
N ASN A 82 -14.95 -13.75 18.78
CA ASN A 82 -15.55 -13.40 20.07
C ASN A 82 -16.76 -12.47 19.86
N ASP A 83 -17.49 -12.15 20.96
CA ASP A 83 -18.69 -11.32 20.87
C ASP A 83 -18.41 -9.87 20.44
N SER A 84 -17.22 -9.35 20.72
CA SER A 84 -16.82 -8.00 20.26
C SER A 84 -16.64 -7.99 18.74
N ASP A 85 -15.96 -9.01 18.18
CA ASP A 85 -15.74 -9.13 16.73
C ASP A 85 -17.06 -9.36 15.99
N ARG A 86 -17.97 -10.18 16.53
CA ARG A 86 -19.31 -10.38 15.98
C ARG A 86 -20.09 -9.08 15.88
N ARG A 87 -20.10 -8.30 16.96
CA ARG A 87 -20.77 -6.98 16.99
C ARG A 87 -20.08 -6.00 16.03
N CYS A 88 -18.74 -6.02 15.99
CA CYS A 88 -17.97 -5.17 15.08
C CYS A 88 -18.31 -5.47 13.61
N ALA A 89 -18.37 -6.75 13.19
CA ALA A 89 -18.74 -7.14 11.84
C ALA A 89 -20.12 -6.58 11.43
N LYS A 90 -21.14 -6.70 12.29
CA LYS A 90 -22.46 -6.08 12.06
C LYS A 90 -22.41 -4.56 11.89
N LEU A 91 -21.63 -3.86 12.73
CA LEU A 91 -21.51 -2.41 12.65
C LEU A 91 -20.73 -1.99 11.40
N LEU A 92 -19.67 -2.70 11.05
CA LEU A 92 -18.94 -2.50 9.79
C LEU A 92 -19.88 -2.62 8.59
N LYS A 93 -20.70 -3.68 8.56
CA LYS A 93 -21.71 -3.87 7.51
C LYS A 93 -22.75 -2.75 7.47
N ALA A 94 -23.26 -2.35 8.62
CA ALA A 94 -24.23 -1.25 8.70
C ALA A 94 -23.66 0.11 8.30
N GLN A 95 -22.36 0.35 8.53
CA GLN A 95 -21.66 1.58 8.18
C GLN A 95 -21.26 1.64 6.70
N ALA A 96 -20.85 0.50 6.12
CA ALA A 96 -20.35 0.42 4.75
C ALA A 96 -21.44 0.79 3.73
N LYS A 97 -21.08 1.63 2.75
CA LYS A 97 -21.99 2.10 1.68
C LYS A 97 -21.66 1.44 0.34
N SER A 98 -20.37 1.31 0.04
CA SER A 98 -19.86 0.78 -1.22
C SER A 98 -18.83 -0.33 -1.02
N MET A 99 -18.21 -0.40 0.15
CA MET A 99 -17.22 -1.41 0.48
C MET A 99 -17.89 -2.68 1.01
N SER A 100 -17.52 -3.84 0.45
CA SER A 100 -17.99 -5.16 0.90
C SER A 100 -17.29 -5.57 2.20
N ILE A 101 -18.01 -6.18 3.12
CA ILE A 101 -17.46 -6.72 4.37
C ILE A 101 -17.37 -8.24 4.26
N MET A 102 -16.17 -8.77 4.46
CA MET A 102 -15.90 -10.21 4.39
C MET A 102 -15.50 -10.77 5.75
N GLY A 103 -16.17 -11.81 6.19
CA GLY A 103 -15.82 -12.56 7.40
C GLY A 103 -14.79 -13.66 7.11
N TRP A 104 -13.69 -13.68 7.88
CA TRP A 104 -12.70 -14.75 7.79
C TRP A 104 -13.12 -15.96 8.63
N ASN A 105 -13.04 -17.17 8.04
CA ASN A 105 -13.50 -18.41 8.65
C ASN A 105 -12.47 -19.53 8.44
N ARG A 106 -12.36 -20.42 9.43
CA ARG A 106 -11.78 -21.74 9.19
C ARG A 106 -12.71 -22.53 8.26
N MET A 107 -12.18 -23.55 7.61
CA MET A 107 -12.97 -24.46 6.78
C MET A 107 -13.85 -25.39 7.68
N VAL A 108 -14.82 -24.77 8.37
CA VAL A 108 -15.77 -25.39 9.32
C VAL A 108 -17.12 -24.70 9.16
N LYS A 109 -18.19 -25.47 8.91
CA LYS A 109 -19.54 -24.92 8.69
C LYS A 109 -20.04 -24.01 9.81
N ALA A 110 -19.77 -24.35 11.06
CA ALA A 110 -20.21 -23.54 12.20
C ALA A 110 -19.58 -22.12 12.20
N ASP A 111 -18.34 -21.97 11.76
CA ASP A 111 -17.71 -20.65 11.60
C ASP A 111 -18.39 -19.85 10.47
N ILE A 112 -18.70 -20.52 9.36
CA ILE A 112 -19.35 -19.91 8.19
C ILE A 112 -20.76 -19.46 8.54
N GLU A 113 -21.54 -20.33 9.21
CA GLU A 113 -22.89 -20.04 9.69
C GLU A 113 -22.89 -18.84 10.64
N ASP A 114 -21.94 -18.77 11.58
CA ASP A 114 -21.79 -17.66 12.51
C ASP A 114 -21.48 -16.34 11.77
N SER A 115 -20.59 -16.35 10.76
CA SER A 115 -20.33 -15.19 9.92
C SER A 115 -21.58 -14.71 9.18
N ILE A 116 -22.33 -15.64 8.57
CA ILE A 116 -23.57 -15.32 7.84
C ILE A 116 -24.62 -14.72 8.77
N ALA A 117 -24.75 -15.25 10.00
CA ALA A 117 -25.66 -14.71 11.02
C ALA A 117 -25.33 -13.26 11.44
N HIS A 118 -24.14 -12.76 11.10
CA HIS A 118 -23.70 -11.40 11.36
C HIS A 118 -23.73 -10.49 10.12
N ASP A 119 -24.50 -10.88 9.08
CA ASP A 119 -24.83 -10.09 7.89
C ASP A 119 -23.61 -9.71 7.03
N VAL A 120 -22.52 -10.47 7.04
CA VAL A 120 -21.38 -10.21 6.15
C VAL A 120 -21.77 -10.41 4.68
N ASP A 121 -21.17 -9.63 3.76
CA ASP A 121 -21.43 -9.74 2.32
C ASP A 121 -20.72 -10.94 1.69
N ALA A 122 -19.63 -11.35 2.30
CA ALA A 122 -18.76 -12.40 1.80
C ALA A 122 -18.16 -13.21 2.95
N VAL A 123 -17.80 -14.45 2.66
CA VAL A 123 -17.03 -15.30 3.56
C VAL A 123 -15.71 -15.71 2.91
N SER A 124 -14.64 -15.68 3.72
CA SER A 124 -13.34 -16.21 3.38
C SER A 124 -13.16 -17.54 4.10
N ILE A 125 -13.07 -18.66 3.37
CA ILE A 125 -12.95 -20.02 3.92
C ILE A 125 -11.50 -20.46 3.80
N SER A 126 -10.80 -20.62 4.93
CA SER A 126 -9.35 -20.80 4.96
C SER A 126 -8.92 -22.18 5.45
N THR A 127 -7.99 -22.80 4.72
CA THR A 127 -7.28 -24.02 5.09
C THR A 127 -5.88 -24.02 4.47
N ASP A 128 -4.89 -24.68 5.11
CA ASP A 128 -3.58 -24.86 4.51
C ASP A 128 -3.60 -26.06 3.54
N THR A 129 -2.89 -25.97 2.42
CA THR A 129 -2.94 -26.98 1.34
C THR A 129 -1.65 -27.77 1.16
N SER A 130 -0.55 -27.37 1.80
CA SER A 130 0.72 -28.12 1.69
C SER A 130 0.63 -29.50 2.35
N ASP A 131 1.32 -30.49 1.79
CA ASP A 131 1.37 -31.84 2.37
C ASP A 131 1.89 -31.82 3.81
N MET A 132 2.83 -30.93 4.10
CA MET A 132 3.34 -30.73 5.47
C MET A 132 2.22 -30.29 6.42
N ALA A 133 1.38 -29.34 6.01
CA ALA A 133 0.26 -28.90 6.83
C ALA A 133 -0.83 -29.95 6.93
N LEU A 134 -1.14 -30.66 5.84
CA LEU A 134 -2.08 -31.80 5.84
C LEU A 134 -1.66 -32.88 6.84
N GLN A 135 -0.38 -33.23 6.83
CA GLN A 135 0.18 -34.29 7.67
C GLN A 135 0.28 -33.88 9.15
N HIS A 136 0.87 -32.70 9.44
CA HIS A 136 1.27 -32.33 10.79
C HIS A 136 0.21 -31.49 11.53
N LYS A 137 -0.50 -30.60 10.82
CA LYS A 137 -1.48 -29.68 11.42
C LYS A 137 -2.91 -30.22 11.32
N LEU A 138 -3.34 -30.58 10.13
CA LEU A 138 -4.72 -30.94 9.86
C LEU A 138 -5.00 -32.44 10.07
N LYS A 139 -4.01 -33.29 9.88
CA LYS A 139 -4.08 -34.75 10.00
C LYS A 139 -5.17 -35.36 9.11
N ILE A 140 -5.25 -34.91 7.88
CA ILE A 140 -6.20 -35.37 6.86
C ILE A 140 -5.50 -35.63 5.54
N THR A 141 -6.12 -36.43 4.68
CA THR A 141 -5.66 -36.65 3.31
C THR A 141 -6.09 -35.51 2.38
N ARG A 142 -5.45 -35.38 1.20
CA ARG A 142 -5.88 -34.46 0.14
C ARG A 142 -7.34 -34.69 -0.26
N ALA A 143 -7.78 -35.95 -0.40
CA ALA A 143 -9.16 -36.29 -0.74
C ALA A 143 -10.16 -35.80 0.33
N GLN A 144 -9.87 -36.02 1.61
CA GLN A 144 -10.68 -35.48 2.70
C GLN A 144 -10.72 -33.96 2.75
N GLN A 145 -9.63 -33.31 2.37
CA GLN A 145 -9.60 -31.85 2.28
C GLN A 145 -10.51 -31.34 1.17
N LEU A 146 -10.47 -31.95 -0.01
CA LEU A 146 -11.33 -31.58 -1.14
C LEU A 146 -12.81 -31.77 -0.81
N GLU A 147 -13.17 -32.88 -0.17
CA GLU A 147 -14.53 -33.15 0.30
C GLU A 147 -15.02 -32.06 1.26
N ARG A 148 -14.21 -31.72 2.29
CA ARG A 148 -14.54 -30.65 3.25
C ARG A 148 -14.63 -29.28 2.58
N LEU A 149 -13.75 -28.99 1.61
CA LEU A 149 -13.80 -27.73 0.86
C LEU A 149 -15.12 -27.61 0.13
N MET A 150 -15.48 -28.63 -0.67
CA MET A 150 -16.73 -28.62 -1.44
C MET A 150 -17.95 -28.49 -0.53
N ASP A 151 -17.97 -29.21 0.58
CA ASP A 151 -19.04 -29.16 1.56
C ASP A 151 -19.21 -27.78 2.22
N CYS A 152 -18.10 -27.12 2.59
CA CYS A 152 -18.13 -25.78 3.18
C CYS A 152 -18.48 -24.69 2.14
N VAL A 153 -17.95 -24.78 0.93
CA VAL A 153 -18.23 -23.82 -0.15
C VAL A 153 -19.70 -23.92 -0.58
N SER A 154 -20.20 -25.13 -0.85
CA SER A 154 -21.62 -25.33 -1.21
C SER A 154 -22.54 -24.83 -0.09
N PHE A 155 -22.24 -25.15 1.17
CA PHE A 155 -23.01 -24.66 2.31
C PHE A 155 -23.11 -23.12 2.31
N ALA A 156 -21.99 -22.40 2.13
CA ALA A 156 -22.01 -20.96 2.07
C ALA A 156 -22.81 -20.43 0.86
N LYS A 157 -22.68 -21.07 -0.30
CA LYS A 157 -23.41 -20.69 -1.53
C LYS A 157 -24.91 -20.92 -1.39
N ASP A 158 -25.34 -21.96 -0.70
CA ASP A 158 -26.77 -22.21 -0.42
C ASP A 158 -27.41 -21.09 0.43
N HIS A 159 -26.59 -20.36 1.19
CA HIS A 159 -27.02 -19.17 1.95
C HIS A 159 -26.87 -17.86 1.16
N GLY A 160 -26.46 -17.90 -0.12
CA GLY A 160 -26.45 -16.75 -1.03
C GLY A 160 -25.30 -15.76 -0.85
N VAL A 161 -24.27 -16.09 -0.05
CA VAL A 161 -23.11 -15.19 0.16
C VAL A 161 -22.03 -15.37 -0.91
N TYR A 162 -21.22 -14.34 -1.12
CA TYR A 162 -20.02 -14.43 -1.94
C TYR A 162 -18.94 -15.23 -1.21
N VAL A 163 -18.29 -16.16 -1.90
CA VAL A 163 -17.32 -17.08 -1.31
C VAL A 163 -15.93 -16.92 -1.89
N CYS A 164 -14.99 -16.47 -1.05
CA CYS A 164 -13.56 -16.60 -1.28
C CYS A 164 -13.06 -17.86 -0.54
N PHE A 165 -12.38 -18.79 -1.21
CA PHE A 165 -11.76 -19.94 -0.55
C PHE A 165 -10.25 -19.87 -0.71
N ASN A 166 -9.53 -20.19 0.38
CA ASN A 166 -8.12 -19.85 0.52
C ASN A 166 -7.26 -21.11 0.58
N ALA A 167 -6.18 -21.13 -0.20
CA ALA A 167 -5.08 -22.06 -0.05
C ALA A 167 -3.99 -21.41 0.82
N GLY A 168 -4.02 -21.66 2.13
CA GLY A 168 -2.89 -21.34 3.01
C GLY A 168 -1.69 -22.21 2.62
N ASP A 169 -0.49 -21.66 2.77
CA ASP A 169 0.76 -22.32 2.40
C ASP A 169 0.80 -22.80 0.93
N ALA A 170 0.14 -22.06 0.05
CA ALA A 170 0.02 -22.38 -1.37
C ALA A 170 1.38 -22.50 -2.07
N THR A 171 2.37 -21.75 -1.62
CA THR A 171 3.70 -21.68 -2.21
C THR A 171 4.57 -22.91 -1.93
N ARG A 172 4.19 -23.72 -0.93
CA ARG A 172 4.82 -25.02 -0.62
C ARG A 172 3.91 -26.20 -0.95
N THR A 173 2.76 -25.92 -1.59
CA THR A 173 1.83 -26.91 -2.08
C THR A 173 2.27 -27.41 -3.46
N ASP A 174 2.10 -28.71 -3.72
CA ASP A 174 2.21 -29.26 -5.07
C ASP A 174 1.30 -28.50 -6.04
N VAL A 175 1.82 -27.99 -7.14
CA VAL A 175 1.07 -27.07 -8.03
C VAL A 175 -0.13 -27.75 -8.70
N ASP A 176 -0.02 -29.04 -9.03
CA ASP A 176 -1.12 -29.76 -9.67
C ASP A 176 -2.23 -30.02 -8.65
N TYR A 177 -1.89 -30.30 -7.39
CA TYR A 177 -2.86 -30.35 -6.30
C TYR A 177 -3.49 -28.98 -5.98
N LEU A 178 -2.72 -27.90 -6.03
CA LEU A 178 -3.24 -26.54 -5.86
C LEU A 178 -4.30 -26.21 -6.94
N ILE A 179 -4.06 -26.65 -8.19
CA ILE A 179 -5.02 -26.49 -9.29
C ILE A 179 -6.24 -27.38 -9.08
N GLU A 180 -6.07 -28.61 -8.59
CA GLU A 180 -7.18 -29.51 -8.24
C GLU A 180 -8.06 -28.89 -7.14
N PHE A 181 -7.45 -28.37 -6.09
CA PHE A 181 -8.14 -27.66 -5.00
C PHE A 181 -8.93 -26.45 -5.52
N ALA A 182 -8.34 -25.63 -6.39
CA ALA A 182 -9.02 -24.50 -7.00
C ALA A 182 -10.22 -24.93 -7.87
N ARG A 183 -10.08 -26.03 -8.63
CA ARG A 183 -11.18 -26.60 -9.44
C ARG A 183 -12.32 -27.13 -8.57
N ALA A 184 -11.99 -27.83 -7.48
CA ALA A 184 -12.99 -28.37 -6.55
C ALA A 184 -13.80 -27.23 -5.89
N GLY A 185 -13.13 -26.17 -5.41
CA GLY A 185 -13.79 -25.02 -4.83
C GLY A 185 -14.67 -24.27 -5.84
N LYS A 186 -14.20 -24.09 -7.09
CA LYS A 186 -15.02 -23.53 -8.18
C LYS A 186 -16.23 -24.40 -8.49
N ALA A 187 -16.06 -25.71 -8.59
CA ALA A 187 -17.14 -26.64 -8.88
C ALA A 187 -18.22 -26.64 -7.80
N ALA A 188 -17.85 -26.36 -6.54
CA ALA A 188 -18.76 -26.17 -5.42
C ALA A 188 -19.45 -24.78 -5.41
N GLY A 189 -19.15 -23.91 -6.37
CA GLY A 189 -19.76 -22.58 -6.50
C GLY A 189 -18.91 -21.43 -5.95
N GLY A 190 -17.67 -21.68 -5.51
CA GLY A 190 -16.77 -20.62 -5.04
C GLY A 190 -16.52 -19.54 -6.10
N ASP A 191 -16.53 -18.28 -5.66
CA ASP A 191 -16.45 -17.11 -6.54
C ASP A 191 -15.03 -16.64 -6.77
N ARG A 192 -14.13 -16.84 -5.76
CA ARG A 192 -12.74 -16.36 -5.79
C ARG A 192 -11.82 -17.34 -5.07
N PHE A 193 -10.64 -17.55 -5.65
CA PHE A 193 -9.61 -18.41 -5.07
C PHE A 193 -8.42 -17.58 -4.58
N ARG A 194 -8.12 -17.66 -3.27
CA ARG A 194 -6.98 -16.94 -2.67
C ARG A 194 -5.74 -17.85 -2.62
N ILE A 195 -4.64 -17.37 -3.23
CA ILE A 195 -3.31 -17.97 -3.18
C ILE A 195 -2.52 -17.26 -2.08
N CYS A 196 -2.13 -17.98 -1.01
CA CYS A 196 -1.39 -17.41 0.10
C CYS A 196 0.09 -17.78 0.06
N ASP A 197 0.95 -16.78 -0.06
CA ASP A 197 2.39 -16.90 0.22
C ASP A 197 2.62 -16.73 1.72
N THR A 198 2.17 -17.76 2.47
CA THR A 198 2.06 -17.74 3.94
C THR A 198 3.39 -17.46 4.65
N VAL A 199 4.52 -17.84 4.07
CA VAL A 199 5.85 -17.65 4.65
C VAL A 199 6.75 -16.72 3.82
N GLY A 200 6.17 -16.01 2.86
CA GLY A 200 6.83 -14.96 2.08
C GLY A 200 8.01 -15.43 1.24
N VAL A 201 7.95 -16.62 0.64
CA VAL A 201 9.10 -17.25 -0.07
C VAL A 201 9.10 -17.01 -1.58
N LEU A 202 8.05 -16.43 -2.15
CA LEU A 202 8.03 -16.14 -3.58
C LEU A 202 9.02 -15.03 -3.96
N THR A 203 9.48 -15.11 -5.19
CA THR A 203 10.10 -14.00 -5.93
C THR A 203 9.11 -13.48 -6.97
N PRO A 204 9.30 -12.27 -7.53
CA PRO A 204 8.41 -11.76 -8.58
C PRO A 204 8.23 -12.72 -9.75
N ALA A 205 9.33 -13.36 -10.21
CA ALA A 205 9.28 -14.33 -11.31
C ALA A 205 8.44 -15.57 -10.96
N THR A 206 8.59 -16.12 -9.74
CA THR A 206 7.81 -17.29 -9.31
C THR A 206 6.37 -16.92 -8.99
N SER A 207 6.09 -15.72 -8.46
CA SER A 207 4.74 -15.19 -8.28
C SER A 207 3.99 -15.08 -9.61
N LYS A 208 4.59 -14.41 -10.60
CA LYS A 208 4.04 -14.29 -11.96
C LYS A 208 3.72 -15.67 -12.57
N LYS A 209 4.67 -16.61 -12.46
CA LYS A 209 4.51 -17.95 -13.00
C LYS A 209 3.42 -18.77 -12.30
N LEU A 210 3.33 -18.71 -10.97
CA LEU A 210 2.32 -19.43 -10.19
C LEU A 210 0.92 -18.92 -10.52
N VAL A 211 0.69 -17.61 -10.48
CA VAL A 211 -0.61 -17.00 -10.79
C VAL A 211 -1.02 -17.30 -12.23
N SER A 212 -0.11 -17.10 -13.22
CA SER A 212 -0.40 -17.46 -14.62
C SER A 212 -0.78 -18.94 -14.79
N ARG A 213 -0.06 -19.84 -14.09
CA ARG A 213 -0.33 -21.28 -14.18
C ARG A 213 -1.71 -21.64 -13.63
N VAL A 214 -2.10 -21.08 -12.49
CA VAL A 214 -3.43 -21.32 -11.89
C VAL A 214 -4.51 -20.73 -12.80
N MET A 215 -4.38 -19.47 -13.21
CA MET A 215 -5.37 -18.80 -14.07
C MET A 215 -5.54 -19.46 -15.42
N SER A 216 -4.49 -20.05 -15.99
CA SER A 216 -4.58 -20.81 -17.27
C SER A 216 -5.33 -22.13 -17.16
N LYS A 217 -5.55 -22.65 -15.95
CA LYS A 217 -6.13 -23.96 -15.68
C LYS A 217 -7.50 -23.92 -15.01
N VAL A 218 -7.80 -22.79 -14.35
CA VAL A 218 -9.06 -22.59 -13.61
C VAL A 218 -9.62 -21.22 -13.94
N ASP A 219 -10.81 -21.18 -14.49
CA ASP A 219 -11.52 -19.96 -14.83
C ASP A 219 -12.25 -19.41 -13.60
N ILE A 220 -11.52 -18.69 -12.73
CA ILE A 220 -12.00 -18.12 -11.48
C ILE A 220 -11.21 -16.83 -11.17
N ASP A 221 -11.82 -15.89 -10.48
CA ASP A 221 -11.12 -14.74 -9.91
C ASP A 221 -10.06 -15.20 -8.93
N ILE A 222 -8.88 -14.58 -9.00
CA ILE A 222 -7.78 -14.89 -8.08
C ILE A 222 -7.61 -13.76 -7.06
N GLU A 223 -7.33 -14.13 -5.83
CA GLU A 223 -6.81 -13.22 -4.83
C GLU A 223 -5.38 -13.64 -4.45
N PHE A 224 -4.46 -12.67 -4.49
CA PHE A 224 -3.08 -12.86 -4.09
C PHE A 224 -2.82 -12.26 -2.72
N HIS A 225 -2.39 -13.11 -1.78
CA HIS A 225 -2.08 -12.73 -0.40
C HIS A 225 -0.63 -13.08 -0.09
N ALA A 226 0.20 -12.05 0.17
CA ALA A 226 1.62 -12.22 0.39
C ALA A 226 2.09 -11.66 1.71
N HIS A 227 2.98 -12.41 2.40
CA HIS A 227 3.77 -11.92 3.53
C HIS A 227 5.11 -11.35 3.08
N ASN A 228 5.72 -10.54 3.94
CA ASN A 228 6.85 -9.67 3.59
C ASN A 228 8.18 -10.12 4.22
N ASP A 229 8.33 -11.40 4.54
CA ASP A 229 9.46 -11.95 5.29
C ASP A 229 10.83 -11.63 4.65
N PHE A 230 10.89 -11.51 3.33
CA PHE A 230 12.10 -11.14 2.58
C PHE A 230 11.99 -9.75 1.91
N GLY A 231 11.01 -8.93 2.29
CA GLY A 231 10.81 -7.59 1.71
C GLY A 231 10.27 -7.58 0.28
N LEU A 232 9.71 -8.70 -0.22
CA LEU A 232 9.28 -8.86 -1.61
C LEU A 232 7.76 -8.81 -1.81
N ALA A 233 6.96 -8.62 -0.75
CA ALA A 233 5.51 -8.69 -0.86
C ALA A 233 4.94 -7.76 -1.94
N ILE A 234 5.38 -6.49 -2.00
CA ILE A 234 4.98 -5.54 -3.04
C ILE A 234 5.36 -6.02 -4.45
N ALA A 235 6.60 -6.41 -4.63
CA ALA A 235 7.10 -6.84 -5.95
C ALA A 235 6.38 -8.11 -6.42
N ASN A 236 6.08 -9.04 -5.50
CA ASN A 236 5.32 -10.25 -5.77
C ASN A 236 3.86 -9.94 -6.14
N ALA A 237 3.21 -9.00 -5.43
CA ALA A 237 1.85 -8.56 -5.72
C ALA A 237 1.74 -7.88 -7.10
N LEU A 238 2.69 -7.01 -7.46
CA LEU A 238 2.74 -6.39 -8.79
C LEU A 238 2.95 -7.43 -9.88
N ALA A 239 3.85 -8.41 -9.67
CA ALA A 239 4.07 -9.51 -10.62
C ALA A 239 2.83 -10.40 -10.78
N ALA A 240 2.03 -10.59 -9.71
CA ALA A 240 0.73 -11.24 -9.80
C ALA A 240 -0.28 -10.43 -10.64
N CYS A 241 -0.31 -9.10 -10.47
CA CYS A 241 -1.12 -8.20 -11.30
C CYS A 241 -0.75 -8.29 -12.79
N GLU A 242 0.55 -8.29 -13.09
CA GLU A 242 1.04 -8.48 -14.46
C GLU A 242 0.67 -9.84 -15.05
N ALA A 243 0.73 -10.91 -14.22
CA ALA A 243 0.32 -12.25 -14.65
C ALA A 243 -1.16 -12.29 -15.03
N ALA A 244 -2.01 -11.61 -14.28
CA ALA A 244 -3.45 -11.57 -14.49
C ALA A 244 -3.85 -10.74 -15.72
N ALA A 245 -3.00 -9.83 -16.20
CA ALA A 245 -3.28 -8.98 -17.36
C ALA A 245 -3.53 -9.77 -18.66
N ALA A 246 -3.04 -11.02 -18.74
CA ALA A 246 -3.32 -11.92 -19.86
C ALA A 246 -4.72 -12.57 -19.83
N PHE A 247 -5.53 -12.29 -18.81
CA PHE A 247 -6.82 -12.94 -18.57
C PHE A 247 -7.90 -11.87 -18.34
N GLU A 248 -8.31 -11.20 -19.42
CA GLU A 248 -9.13 -9.97 -19.40
C GLU A 248 -10.52 -10.15 -18.73
N ASP A 249 -11.06 -11.35 -18.73
CA ASP A 249 -12.40 -11.65 -18.19
C ASP A 249 -12.41 -11.91 -16.68
N ARG A 250 -11.26 -11.79 -16.03
CA ARG A 250 -11.10 -12.13 -14.62
C ARG A 250 -10.46 -11.02 -13.81
N THR A 251 -10.91 -10.89 -12.57
CA THR A 251 -10.38 -9.93 -11.61
C THR A 251 -9.22 -10.54 -10.82
N LEU A 252 -8.14 -9.78 -10.68
CA LEU A 252 -7.16 -10.07 -9.64
C LEU A 252 -7.43 -9.17 -8.43
N TRP A 253 -7.59 -9.81 -7.29
CA TRP A 253 -7.66 -9.16 -5.99
C TRP A 253 -6.30 -9.25 -5.29
N VAL A 254 -5.94 -8.22 -4.56
CA VAL A 254 -4.72 -8.22 -3.75
C VAL A 254 -5.08 -7.94 -2.30
N SER A 255 -4.68 -8.87 -1.41
CA SER A 255 -4.77 -8.65 0.03
C SER A 255 -3.70 -7.65 0.47
N THR A 256 -4.12 -6.63 1.19
CA THR A 256 -3.24 -5.57 1.70
C THR A 256 -3.48 -5.33 3.18
N THR A 257 -2.56 -4.62 3.82
CA THR A 257 -2.76 -4.03 5.16
C THR A 257 -2.21 -2.61 5.20
N VAL A 258 -2.80 -1.76 6.02
CA VAL A 258 -2.29 -0.40 6.24
C VAL A 258 -0.95 -0.47 6.96
N ASN A 259 0.03 0.30 6.50
CA ASN A 259 1.40 0.32 7.00
C ASN A 259 2.11 -1.04 6.93
N GLY A 260 1.58 -1.99 6.15
CA GLY A 260 2.13 -3.33 6.03
C GLY A 260 2.03 -4.17 7.31
N LEU A 261 1.07 -3.88 8.19
CA LEU A 261 0.87 -4.65 9.41
C LEU A 261 0.56 -6.13 9.09
N GLY A 262 0.87 -7.04 10.01
CA GLY A 262 0.59 -8.46 9.86
C GLY A 262 1.58 -9.34 10.62
N GLU A 263 1.34 -10.65 10.57
CA GLU A 263 2.25 -11.59 11.22
C GLU A 263 3.69 -11.45 10.73
N ARG A 264 4.67 -11.64 11.61
CA ARG A 264 6.12 -11.60 11.36
C ARG A 264 6.59 -10.27 10.78
N ALA A 265 6.92 -10.22 9.46
CA ALA A 265 7.36 -9.01 8.76
C ALA A 265 6.21 -8.26 8.07
N GLY A 266 4.96 -8.69 8.28
CA GLY A 266 3.77 -8.06 7.76
C GLY A 266 3.37 -8.51 6.36
N ASN A 267 2.50 -7.71 5.72
CA ASN A 267 1.84 -8.00 4.45
C ASN A 267 2.17 -6.95 3.38
N VAL A 268 1.45 -6.99 2.28
CA VAL A 268 1.51 -5.96 1.22
C VAL A 268 0.99 -4.63 1.76
N PRO A 269 1.82 -3.58 1.92
CA PRO A 269 1.34 -2.29 2.42
C PRO A 269 0.47 -1.59 1.37
N ILE A 270 -0.78 -1.26 1.74
CA ILE A 270 -1.79 -0.70 0.83
C ILE A 270 -1.34 0.63 0.21
N GLU A 271 -0.72 1.51 1.00
CA GLU A 271 -0.24 2.83 0.58
C GLU A 271 0.84 2.72 -0.51
N VAL A 272 1.74 1.74 -0.35
CA VAL A 272 2.79 1.48 -1.33
C VAL A 272 2.19 0.81 -2.57
N PHE A 273 1.26 -0.13 -2.40
CA PHE A 273 0.62 -0.83 -3.49
C PHE A 273 -0.19 0.11 -4.38
N ILE A 274 -1.06 0.94 -3.81
CA ILE A 274 -1.86 1.92 -4.56
C ILE A 274 -0.97 2.90 -5.33
N MET A 275 0.09 3.42 -4.69
CA MET A 275 0.98 4.37 -5.37
C MET A 275 1.80 3.73 -6.50
N ASN A 276 2.14 2.44 -6.40
CA ASN A 276 2.74 1.70 -7.52
C ASN A 276 1.74 1.50 -8.67
N LEU A 277 0.49 1.11 -8.36
CA LEU A 277 -0.58 0.99 -9.37
C LEU A 277 -0.79 2.32 -10.11
N HIS A 278 -0.87 3.42 -9.36
CA HIS A 278 -1.02 4.77 -9.92
C HIS A 278 0.17 5.16 -10.80
N LYS A 279 1.41 5.00 -10.28
CA LYS A 279 2.62 5.51 -10.93
C LYS A 279 3.04 4.69 -12.15
N HIS A 280 3.00 3.37 -12.07
CA HIS A 280 3.56 2.49 -13.08
C HIS A 280 2.52 1.96 -14.10
N TYR A 281 1.25 1.88 -13.69
CA TYR A 281 0.20 1.28 -14.53
C TYR A 281 -0.97 2.23 -14.82
N GLY A 282 -0.94 3.48 -14.32
CA GLY A 282 -1.96 4.48 -14.58
C GLY A 282 -3.33 4.15 -13.99
N VAL A 283 -3.38 3.40 -12.89
CA VAL A 283 -4.63 3.08 -12.18
C VAL A 283 -4.99 4.23 -11.25
N ASP A 284 -5.99 5.02 -11.62
CA ASP A 284 -6.37 6.27 -10.95
C ASP A 284 -7.69 6.19 -10.16
N LYS A 285 -8.24 5.00 -9.94
CA LYS A 285 -9.53 4.83 -9.27
C LYS A 285 -9.49 5.07 -7.76
N TYR A 286 -8.31 5.03 -7.14
CA TYR A 286 -8.13 5.23 -5.69
C TYR A 286 -7.80 6.70 -5.37
N ARG A 287 -8.42 7.26 -4.34
CA ARG A 287 -8.22 8.64 -3.88
C ARG A 287 -6.99 8.73 -2.99
N THR A 288 -5.85 9.01 -3.59
CA THR A 288 -4.53 8.94 -2.95
C THR A 288 -4.32 9.96 -1.84
N GLU A 289 -5.03 11.11 -1.87
CA GLU A 289 -5.00 12.15 -0.85
C GLU A 289 -5.51 11.70 0.52
N HIS A 290 -6.25 10.58 0.58
CA HIS A 290 -6.74 9.98 1.82
C HIS A 290 -5.79 8.92 2.41
N ILE A 291 -4.71 8.57 1.72
CA ILE A 291 -3.77 7.52 2.15
C ILE A 291 -3.02 7.94 3.41
N LEU A 292 -2.35 9.09 3.40
CA LEU A 292 -1.57 9.54 4.56
C LEU A 292 -2.43 9.69 5.84
N PRO A 293 -3.64 10.28 5.79
CA PRO A 293 -4.54 10.32 6.95
C PRO A 293 -4.94 8.94 7.48
N LEU A 294 -5.12 7.93 6.60
CA LEU A 294 -5.36 6.54 7.01
C LEU A 294 -4.13 5.96 7.71
N CYS A 295 -2.94 6.07 7.10
CA CYS A 295 -1.69 5.54 7.66
C CYS A 295 -1.39 6.15 9.04
N LYS A 296 -1.61 7.46 9.22
CA LYS A 296 -1.44 8.15 10.50
C LYS A 296 -2.48 7.74 11.55
N HIS A 297 -3.69 7.43 11.14
CA HIS A 297 -4.69 6.89 12.05
C HIS A 297 -4.27 5.50 12.57
N VAL A 298 -3.83 4.61 11.67
CA VAL A 298 -3.39 3.26 12.03
C VAL A 298 -2.07 3.29 12.82
N GLU A 299 -1.14 4.19 12.51
CA GLU A 299 0.06 4.45 13.33
C GLU A 299 -0.30 4.73 14.80
N LYS A 300 -1.30 5.60 15.00
CA LYS A 300 -1.78 5.95 16.34
C LYS A 300 -2.51 4.79 17.02
N ALA A 301 -3.38 4.09 16.29
CA ALA A 301 -4.18 3.00 16.82
C ALA A 301 -3.32 1.76 17.17
N SER A 302 -2.34 1.45 16.34
CA SER A 302 -1.41 0.31 16.57
C SER A 302 -0.29 0.62 17.58
N GLY A 303 0.01 1.90 17.81
CA GLY A 303 1.18 2.32 18.58
C GLY A 303 2.53 2.09 17.88
N LEU A 304 2.51 1.67 16.61
CA LEU A 304 3.73 1.46 15.80
C LEU A 304 4.01 2.68 14.93
N GLU A 305 5.11 3.37 15.21
CA GLU A 305 5.54 4.53 14.43
C GLU A 305 5.94 4.13 13.00
N ILE A 306 5.47 4.93 12.03
CA ILE A 306 5.92 4.81 10.65
C ILE A 306 7.37 5.31 10.57
N PRO A 307 8.34 4.47 10.14
CA PRO A 307 9.73 4.89 10.00
C PRO A 307 9.85 6.12 9.08
N LEU A 308 10.74 7.05 9.45
CA LEU A 308 10.93 8.28 8.65
C LEU A 308 11.29 8.01 7.18
N ASN A 309 11.99 6.92 6.92
CA ASN A 309 12.40 6.47 5.58
C ASN A 309 11.44 5.44 4.97
N TYR A 310 10.26 5.27 5.54
CA TYR A 310 9.27 4.33 5.00
C TYR A 310 8.80 4.77 3.60
N PRO A 311 8.64 3.84 2.65
CA PRO A 311 8.18 4.20 1.31
C PRO A 311 6.84 4.93 1.33
N VAL A 312 6.67 5.89 0.43
CA VAL A 312 5.44 6.64 0.16
C VAL A 312 5.01 7.59 1.29
N VAL A 313 4.82 7.14 2.52
CA VAL A 313 4.23 7.92 3.63
C VAL A 313 5.23 8.32 4.73
N GLY A 314 6.48 7.89 4.64
CA GLY A 314 7.53 8.24 5.60
C GLY A 314 7.83 9.74 5.63
N GLY A 315 8.13 10.27 6.82
CA GLY A 315 8.32 11.71 7.02
C GLY A 315 9.46 12.35 6.21
N ASN A 316 10.40 11.52 5.71
CA ASN A 316 11.54 11.97 4.90
C ASN A 316 11.32 11.86 3.39
N MET A 317 10.19 11.31 2.92
CA MET A 317 9.94 11.08 1.48
C MET A 317 10.14 12.33 0.62
N PHE A 318 9.76 13.50 1.12
CA PHE A 318 9.90 14.79 0.45
C PHE A 318 10.73 15.78 1.27
N THR A 319 11.70 15.26 2.05
CA THR A 319 12.62 16.09 2.85
C THR A 319 14.01 16.03 2.25
N HIS A 320 14.49 17.17 1.76
CA HIS A 320 15.80 17.31 1.11
C HIS A 320 16.78 18.05 2.02
N LYS A 321 18.02 17.53 2.15
CA LYS A 321 19.06 18.07 3.03
C LYS A 321 20.36 18.39 2.28
N SER A 322 20.76 17.54 1.31
CA SER A 322 21.97 17.72 0.54
C SER A 322 21.89 18.97 -0.35
N GLY A 323 22.91 19.80 -0.34
CA GLY A 323 22.92 21.05 -1.12
C GLY A 323 22.69 20.86 -2.62
N ILE A 324 23.20 19.75 -3.21
CA ILE A 324 23.01 19.42 -4.64
C ILE A 324 21.54 19.05 -4.89
N HIS A 325 20.95 18.23 -4.02
CA HIS A 325 19.55 17.83 -4.15
C HIS A 325 18.60 19.02 -3.96
N VAL A 326 18.88 19.89 -2.98
CA VAL A 326 18.07 21.08 -2.71
C VAL A 326 18.12 22.04 -3.92
N ASP A 327 19.31 22.32 -4.46
CA ASP A 327 19.45 23.14 -5.66
C ASP A 327 18.68 22.57 -6.84
N GLY A 328 18.75 21.25 -7.05
CA GLY A 328 18.03 20.58 -8.11
C GLY A 328 16.51 20.63 -7.92
N VAL A 329 16.01 20.29 -6.73
CA VAL A 329 14.57 20.29 -6.41
C VAL A 329 13.97 21.69 -6.54
N LEU A 330 14.70 22.74 -6.13
CA LEU A 330 14.24 24.12 -6.27
C LEU A 330 14.14 24.57 -7.73
N LYS A 331 14.95 23.99 -8.62
CA LYS A 331 14.89 24.24 -10.07
C LYS A 331 13.82 23.40 -10.76
N ASN A 332 13.77 22.11 -10.48
CA ASN A 332 12.78 21.18 -10.97
C ASN A 332 12.61 19.99 -9.98
N PRO A 333 11.47 19.87 -9.29
CA PRO A 333 11.21 18.78 -8.36
C PRO A 333 11.42 17.38 -8.95
N GLN A 334 11.10 17.17 -10.21
CA GLN A 334 11.21 15.88 -10.90
C GLN A 334 12.65 15.32 -10.97
N LEU A 335 13.67 16.15 -10.68
CA LEU A 335 15.05 15.69 -10.61
C LEU A 335 15.29 14.71 -9.44
N TYR A 336 14.51 14.81 -8.36
CA TYR A 336 14.72 14.04 -7.14
C TYR A 336 13.44 13.53 -6.48
N GLU A 337 12.26 13.81 -7.05
CA GLU A 337 10.96 13.35 -6.54
C GLU A 337 10.28 12.47 -7.59
N ALA A 338 9.93 11.26 -7.20
CA ALA A 338 9.28 10.29 -8.07
C ALA A 338 7.84 10.69 -8.43
N PHE A 339 7.19 11.46 -7.55
CA PHE A 339 5.83 11.98 -7.72
C PHE A 339 5.64 13.25 -6.87
N ASP A 340 4.57 14.01 -7.18
CA ASP A 340 4.24 15.24 -6.45
C ASP A 340 3.74 14.91 -5.02
N PRO A 341 4.32 15.48 -3.95
CA PRO A 341 3.85 15.31 -2.58
C PRO A 341 2.36 15.65 -2.38
N ALA A 342 1.81 16.57 -3.17
CA ALA A 342 0.40 16.95 -3.11
C ALA A 342 -0.55 15.77 -3.39
N LYS A 343 -0.12 14.73 -4.10
CA LYS A 343 -0.88 13.49 -4.32
C LYS A 343 -1.26 12.77 -3.03
N LEU A 344 -0.47 12.95 -1.98
CA LEU A 344 -0.68 12.38 -0.65
C LEU A 344 -1.07 13.43 0.40
N GLY A 345 -1.30 14.70 0.00
CA GLY A 345 -1.48 15.80 0.93
C GLY A 345 -0.21 16.16 1.72
N MET A 346 0.97 15.75 1.24
CA MET A 346 2.26 16.06 1.85
C MET A 346 2.85 17.37 1.30
N GLN A 347 3.86 17.88 1.98
CA GLN A 347 4.61 19.06 1.57
C GLN A 347 6.09 18.75 1.50
N ARG A 348 6.77 19.39 0.50
CA ARG A 348 8.22 19.38 0.39
C ARG A 348 8.84 20.15 1.54
N LYS A 349 9.91 19.59 2.12
CA LYS A 349 10.67 20.20 3.21
C LYS A 349 12.14 20.29 2.87
N ILE A 350 12.76 21.41 3.21
CA ILE A 350 14.22 21.60 3.13
C ILE A 350 14.76 21.61 4.56
N ALA A 351 15.55 20.61 4.88
CA ALA A 351 16.19 20.46 6.19
C ALA A 351 17.61 21.04 6.15
N LEU A 352 17.99 21.73 7.21
CA LEU A 352 19.35 22.26 7.39
C LEU A 352 20.19 21.32 8.28
N GLY A 353 21.46 21.13 7.93
CA GLY A 353 22.38 20.31 8.69
C GLY A 353 23.77 20.19 8.02
N LYS A 354 24.56 19.19 8.42
CA LYS A 354 25.97 19.05 8.03
C LYS A 354 26.27 19.22 6.53
N HIS A 355 25.39 18.75 5.66
CA HIS A 355 25.62 18.78 4.20
C HIS A 355 24.78 19.84 3.47
N SER A 356 24.28 20.85 4.18
CA SER A 356 23.55 21.96 3.57
C SER A 356 24.44 22.83 2.70
N GLY A 357 23.96 23.12 1.50
CA GLY A 357 24.63 24.03 0.54
C GLY A 357 24.09 25.45 0.66
N LYS A 358 24.68 26.37 -0.13
CA LYS A 358 24.24 27.79 -0.22
C LYS A 358 22.78 27.92 -0.62
N ALA A 359 22.29 27.05 -1.52
CA ALA A 359 20.89 27.03 -1.96
C ALA A 359 19.93 26.75 -0.79
N SER A 360 20.29 25.82 0.14
CA SER A 360 19.50 25.54 1.32
C SER A 360 19.41 26.73 2.28
N ILE A 361 20.55 27.41 2.49
CA ILE A 361 20.60 28.62 3.34
C ILE A 361 19.74 29.73 2.74
N LYS A 362 19.90 30.00 1.43
CA LYS A 362 19.13 31.00 0.71
C LYS A 362 17.62 30.73 0.78
N HIS A 363 17.22 29.51 0.49
CA HIS A 363 15.84 29.11 0.60
C HIS A 363 15.24 29.30 2.01
N LYS A 364 16.04 28.99 3.05
CA LYS A 364 15.58 29.17 4.44
C LYS A 364 15.47 30.65 4.81
N LEU A 365 16.39 31.50 4.32
CA LEU A 365 16.29 32.94 4.48
C LEU A 365 15.01 33.47 3.82
N ASP A 366 14.75 33.07 2.57
CA ASP A 366 13.55 33.47 1.83
C ASP A 366 12.25 33.04 2.57
N GLN A 367 12.21 31.81 3.10
CA GLN A 367 11.08 31.33 3.91
C GLN A 367 10.83 32.17 5.17
N LEU A 368 11.88 32.69 5.78
CA LEU A 368 11.82 33.50 6.99
C LEU A 368 11.71 35.02 6.72
N GLY A 369 11.66 35.43 5.44
CA GLY A 369 11.64 36.83 5.05
C GLY A 369 12.94 37.57 5.40
N LEU A 370 14.07 36.86 5.45
CA LEU A 370 15.38 37.40 5.80
C LEU A 370 16.26 37.55 4.57
N SER A 371 17.27 38.43 4.66
CA SER A 371 18.24 38.64 3.60
C SER A 371 19.67 38.62 4.15
N ALA A 372 20.60 38.11 3.35
CA ALA A 372 22.04 38.11 3.66
C ALA A 372 22.87 38.20 2.40
N GLY A 373 24.08 38.81 2.51
CA GLY A 373 25.02 38.87 1.42
C GLY A 373 25.73 37.55 1.13
N SER A 374 26.41 37.43 -0.01
CA SER A 374 27.05 36.17 -0.44
C SER A 374 28.03 35.62 0.60
N ASP A 375 28.85 36.51 1.23
CA ASP A 375 29.84 36.11 2.24
C ASP A 375 29.17 35.72 3.57
N GLU A 376 28.04 36.38 3.91
CA GLU A 376 27.24 36.06 5.09
C GLU A 376 26.60 34.68 4.89
N ILE A 377 26.05 34.37 3.71
CA ILE A 377 25.49 33.06 3.36
C ILE A 377 26.56 31.99 3.49
N GLU A 378 27.78 32.22 3.03
CA GLU A 378 28.86 31.24 3.17
C GLU A 378 29.25 31.00 4.65
N ARG A 379 29.37 32.06 5.44
CA ARG A 379 29.63 31.93 6.90
C ARG A 379 28.50 31.18 7.61
N MET A 380 27.24 31.48 7.29
CA MET A 380 26.08 30.77 7.82
C MET A 380 26.11 29.28 7.42
N ARG A 381 26.45 28.96 6.17
CA ARG A 381 26.57 27.57 5.70
C ARG A 381 27.59 26.78 6.51
N LEU A 382 28.77 27.39 6.77
CA LEU A 382 29.80 26.74 7.57
C LEU A 382 29.33 26.50 9.01
N GLU A 383 28.65 27.47 9.60
CA GLU A 383 28.15 27.36 10.97
C GLU A 383 27.00 26.35 11.08
N VAL A 384 26.05 26.32 10.11
CA VAL A 384 25.01 25.29 10.00
C VAL A 384 25.64 23.91 9.88
N SER A 385 26.68 23.75 9.08
CA SER A 385 27.41 22.49 8.95
C SER A 385 28.01 22.04 10.29
N ARG A 386 28.71 22.96 10.98
CA ARG A 386 29.34 22.73 12.29
C ARG A 386 28.30 22.31 13.35
N VAL A 387 27.21 23.06 13.45
CA VAL A 387 26.15 22.75 14.43
C VAL A 387 25.47 21.40 14.09
N GLY A 388 25.17 21.17 12.81
CA GLY A 388 24.56 19.91 12.36
C GLY A 388 25.45 18.70 12.57
N GLU A 389 26.79 18.85 12.49
CA GLU A 389 27.74 17.79 12.84
C GLU A 389 27.79 17.53 14.33
N ALA A 390 27.85 18.58 15.13
CA ALA A 390 27.93 18.48 16.59
C ALA A 390 26.66 17.88 17.20
N THR A 391 25.50 18.25 16.69
CA THR A 391 24.19 17.81 17.22
C THR A 391 23.71 16.50 16.61
N LYS A 392 24.29 16.03 15.50
CA LYS A 392 23.89 14.82 14.72
C LYS A 392 22.43 14.81 14.27
N ARG A 393 21.81 15.98 14.15
CA ARG A 393 20.42 16.15 13.71
C ARG A 393 20.27 17.35 12.76
N ASN A 394 19.10 17.56 12.24
CA ASN A 394 18.76 18.78 11.51
C ASN A 394 18.62 19.95 12.50
N LEU A 395 18.96 21.16 12.05
CA LEU A 395 18.77 22.38 12.82
C LEU A 395 17.29 22.74 12.91
N THR A 396 16.89 23.30 14.03
CA THR A 396 15.60 23.98 14.20
C THR A 396 15.65 25.38 13.59
N ASP A 397 14.47 26.00 13.40
CA ASP A 397 14.38 27.37 12.91
C ASP A 397 15.01 28.37 13.91
N ASP A 398 14.87 28.14 15.22
CA ASP A 398 15.47 28.98 16.26
C ASP A 398 17.01 28.92 16.24
N GLU A 399 17.58 27.74 16.03
CA GLU A 399 19.03 27.57 15.88
C GLU A 399 19.54 28.29 14.63
N PHE A 400 18.81 28.20 13.51
CA PHE A 400 19.16 28.92 12.29
C PHE A 400 19.05 30.43 12.48
N LEU A 401 18.01 30.92 13.15
CA LEU A 401 17.87 32.37 13.46
C LEU A 401 18.97 32.84 14.40
N SER A 402 19.41 32.01 15.32
CA SER A 402 20.57 32.34 16.20
C SER A 402 21.86 32.48 15.39
N ILE A 403 22.10 31.58 14.44
CA ILE A 403 23.24 31.68 13.51
C ILE A 403 23.11 32.93 12.64
N TYR A 404 21.93 33.24 12.11
CA TYR A 404 21.69 34.44 11.33
C TYR A 404 22.07 35.73 12.11
N ARG A 405 21.55 35.86 13.34
CA ARG A 405 21.86 37.01 14.21
C ARG A 405 23.35 37.14 14.51
N ALA A 406 24.04 36.04 14.73
CA ALA A 406 25.49 36.04 15.00
C ALA A 406 26.33 36.43 13.78
N VAL A 407 25.88 36.07 12.56
CA VAL A 407 26.64 36.32 11.33
C VAL A 407 26.31 37.68 10.70
N VAL A 408 25.03 38.09 10.72
CA VAL A 408 24.53 39.28 10.02
C VAL A 408 24.36 40.48 10.95
N GLY A 409 24.25 40.24 12.27
CA GLY A 409 24.03 41.27 13.30
C GLY A 409 22.54 41.51 13.59
N SER A 410 22.25 42.03 14.79
CA SER A 410 20.88 42.21 15.29
C SER A 410 20.11 43.39 14.65
N ASP A 411 20.79 44.24 13.86
CA ASP A 411 20.20 45.51 13.39
C ASP A 411 19.53 45.47 12.00
N LYS A 412 19.64 44.36 11.25
CA LYS A 412 18.89 44.20 9.98
C LYS A 412 17.50 43.61 10.29
N ARG A 413 16.50 44.49 10.46
CA ARG A 413 15.08 44.11 10.55
C ARG A 413 14.62 43.38 9.27
N PRO A 414 13.66 42.47 9.36
CA PRO A 414 12.98 41.91 8.20
C PRO A 414 12.42 43.07 7.37
N SER A 415 12.70 43.13 6.08
CA SER A 415 12.00 44.02 5.16
C SER A 415 10.52 43.65 5.22
N GLU A 416 9.63 44.62 5.49
CA GLU A 416 8.18 44.46 5.36
C GLU A 416 7.87 44.19 3.88
N VAL A 417 7.94 42.93 3.48
CA VAL A 417 7.42 42.47 2.20
C VAL A 417 6.00 41.99 2.49
N GLY A 418 5.06 42.80 1.99
CA GLY A 418 3.63 42.76 2.22
C GLY A 418 3.02 41.37 2.25
N LEU A 419 2.23 41.17 3.25
CA LEU A 419 1.10 40.25 3.28
C LEU A 419 0.17 40.60 2.10
N VAL A 420 0.39 40.00 0.94
CA VAL A 420 -0.61 40.01 -0.14
C VAL A 420 -1.72 39.06 0.30
N GLY A 421 -2.73 39.66 0.93
CA GLY A 421 -3.96 39.00 1.27
C GLY A 421 -4.60 38.43 0.00
N HIS A 422 -4.92 37.15 0.01
CA HIS A 422 -5.85 36.58 -0.93
C HIS A 422 -7.27 37.11 -0.61
N GLY A 423 -7.54 38.27 -1.20
CA GLY A 423 -8.88 38.87 -1.21
C GLY A 423 -9.82 37.99 -2.03
N ALA A 424 -10.73 37.32 -1.36
CA ALA A 424 -11.89 36.69 -1.98
C ALA A 424 -12.72 37.76 -2.71
N LYS A 425 -12.70 37.80 -4.03
CA LYS A 425 -13.69 38.54 -4.82
C LYS A 425 -15.02 37.81 -4.75
N ARG A 426 -15.91 38.31 -3.86
CA ARG A 426 -17.36 38.11 -4.01
C ARG A 426 -17.79 38.84 -5.30
N ARG A 427 -18.32 38.10 -6.25
CA ARG A 427 -19.17 38.65 -7.31
C ARG A 427 -20.63 38.53 -6.87
N GLY A 428 -21.31 39.65 -6.92
CA GLY A 428 -22.74 39.77 -6.78
C GLY A 428 -23.52 39.22 -8.00
#